data_6addd256381fbc2f8222ba1e9b6f77ab
#
_entry.id   6addd256381fbc2f8222ba1e9b6f77ab
#
_cell.length_a   1.000
_cell.length_b   1.000
_cell.length_c   1.000
_cell.angle_alpha   90.00
_cell.angle_beta   90.00
_cell.angle_gamma   90.00
#
_symmetry.space_group_name_H-M   'P 1'
#
loop_
_entity.id
_entity.type
_entity.pdbx_description
1 polymer ?
#
loop_
_entity_poly.entity_id
_entity_poly.type
_entity_poly.pdbx_seq_one_letter_code
_entity_poly.pdbx_strand_id
1 'polypeptide(L)'
;MKKTILYLFTLLVGVFAFSACEDPYAGQDVAEPTLYEQGVIQTADGFTFASGTPFASPEVLSEADLTSDKVFEAIVTKATPTLAEGAIVKFILEVSDTKEFTKNVELPTVSDKNIASVKATDLNEAVKTLYGKAPYVRDIYMQGRYYLADGSTMALAPTVLKYGPFKVTPVGPVIENEYYILGDMIGWNLGSLDANSKFKHVGTDVYENPIFTILVNVQTAPAYWKIAPKSANDASNWDAVLGNTTEDGYTGLTGELAAKGGAMKIDQPGWAKITINMMEYTYTVELIGVMKLQLYVPGSHQGWSPGSAPIVYNRNFDMKYEGYVNFSANDLF
;
A
#
# COMPACT_ATOMS: atom_id res chain seq x y z
N MET A 1 54.46 -19.93 53.05
CA MET A 1 54.60 -18.78 52.13
C MET A 1 54.12 -19.04 50.67
N LYS A 2 54.47 -20.16 50.04
CA LYS A 2 54.10 -20.41 48.64
C LYS A 2 52.58 -20.52 48.39
N LYS A 3 51.76 -21.06 49.31
CA LYS A 3 50.32 -21.19 49.17
C LYS A 3 49.57 -19.86 49.35
N THR A 4 50.06 -18.99 50.23
CA THR A 4 49.47 -17.68 50.48
C THR A 4 49.61 -16.72 49.25
N ILE A 5 50.79 -16.83 48.58
CA ILE A 5 51.05 -16.04 47.36
C ILE A 5 50.17 -16.52 46.22
N LEU A 6 49.89 -17.83 46.13
CA LEU A 6 49.01 -18.39 45.09
C LEU A 6 47.56 -17.91 45.26
N TYR A 7 47.06 -17.82 46.50
CA TYR A 7 45.71 -17.30 46.77
C TYR A 7 45.58 -15.81 46.53
N LEU A 8 46.68 -15.05 46.82
CA LEU A 8 46.68 -13.62 46.51
C LEU A 8 46.69 -13.36 44.99
N PHE A 9 47.39 -14.19 44.20
CA PHE A 9 47.46 -14.06 42.76
C PHE A 9 46.13 -14.47 42.10
N THR A 10 45.47 -15.52 42.59
CA THR A 10 44.10 -15.92 42.12
C THR A 10 43.05 -14.89 42.48
N LEU A 11 43.13 -14.26 43.65
CA LEU A 11 42.21 -13.19 44.03
C LEU A 11 42.44 -11.93 43.17
N LEU A 12 43.69 -11.59 42.87
CA LEU A 12 44.02 -10.43 42.02
C LEU A 12 43.57 -10.64 40.56
N VAL A 13 43.75 -11.85 40.00
CA VAL A 13 43.26 -12.19 38.64
C VAL A 13 41.75 -12.26 38.59
N GLY A 14 41.08 -12.69 39.67
CA GLY A 14 39.60 -12.70 39.77
C GLY A 14 39.03 -11.29 39.77
N VAL A 15 39.67 -10.32 40.42
CA VAL A 15 39.19 -8.93 40.44
C VAL A 15 39.37 -8.25 39.09
N PHE A 16 40.44 -8.56 38.36
CA PHE A 16 40.61 -8.01 37.01
C PHE A 16 39.70 -8.69 35.94
N ALA A 17 39.24 -9.92 36.19
CA ALA A 17 38.32 -10.60 35.26
C ALA A 17 36.87 -10.07 35.35
N PHE A 18 36.46 -9.49 36.49
CA PHE A 18 35.15 -8.89 36.65
C PHE A 18 35.09 -7.41 36.24
N SER A 19 36.22 -6.71 36.13
CA SER A 19 36.24 -5.34 35.64
C SER A 19 36.40 -5.21 34.11
N ALA A 20 36.56 -6.35 33.40
CA ALA A 20 36.68 -6.38 31.94
C ALA A 20 35.32 -6.51 31.22
N CYS A 21 34.21 -6.54 31.95
CA CYS A 21 32.87 -6.55 31.41
C CYS A 21 31.99 -5.40 31.94
N GLU A 22 32.60 -4.29 32.33
CA GLU A 22 31.82 -3.06 32.37
C GLU A 22 31.56 -2.66 30.92
N ASP A 23 30.30 -2.79 30.53
CA ASP A 23 29.80 -2.15 29.32
C ASP A 23 30.21 -0.69 29.39
N PRO A 24 31.07 -0.20 28.45
CA PRO A 24 31.51 1.20 28.49
C PRO A 24 30.35 2.18 28.38
N TYR A 25 29.13 1.65 28.19
CA TYR A 25 27.84 2.37 28.15
C TYR A 25 26.96 2.10 29.38
N ALA A 26 27.37 1.24 30.34
CA ALA A 26 26.63 1.02 31.59
C ALA A 26 26.68 2.29 32.44
N GLY A 27 25.59 3.03 32.48
CA GLY A 27 25.43 4.29 33.19
C GLY A 27 25.41 5.54 32.31
N GLN A 28 25.57 5.40 31.00
CA GLN A 28 24.95 6.36 30.11
C GLN A 28 23.47 5.97 30.06
N ASP A 29 22.63 6.75 30.73
CA ASP A 29 21.22 6.81 30.39
C ASP A 29 21.20 7.12 28.89
N VAL A 30 21.07 6.10 28.07
CA VAL A 30 20.61 6.26 26.69
C VAL A 30 19.21 6.79 26.88
N ALA A 31 19.11 8.11 26.93
CA ALA A 31 17.82 8.78 27.05
C ALA A 31 16.91 8.12 26.03
N GLU A 32 15.79 7.58 26.49
CA GLU A 32 14.78 7.05 25.57
C GLU A 32 14.60 8.09 24.48
N PRO A 33 14.66 7.71 23.19
CA PRO A 33 14.56 8.68 22.11
C PRO A 33 13.25 9.43 22.29
N THR A 34 13.35 10.65 22.76
CA THR A 34 12.21 11.52 23.00
C THR A 34 11.59 11.84 21.65
N LEU A 35 10.31 11.53 21.48
CA LEU A 35 9.55 12.05 20.36
C LEU A 35 9.36 13.54 20.59
N TYR A 36 9.70 14.31 19.59
CA TYR A 36 9.52 15.74 19.63
C TYR A 36 8.29 16.10 18.78
N GLU A 37 7.49 16.97 19.35
CA GLU A 37 6.40 17.60 18.59
C GLU A 37 6.99 18.44 17.46
N GLN A 38 6.20 18.62 16.44
CA GLN A 38 6.55 19.39 15.27
C GLN A 38 7.01 20.81 15.64
N GLY A 39 8.09 21.29 15.02
CA GLY A 39 8.65 22.61 15.29
C GLY A 39 9.54 22.68 16.53
N VAL A 40 9.75 21.57 17.25
CA VAL A 40 10.62 21.55 18.42
C VAL A 40 12.09 21.63 18.00
N ILE A 41 12.81 22.51 18.66
CA ILE A 41 14.26 22.67 18.49
C ILE A 41 14.98 21.61 19.29
N GLN A 42 15.87 20.88 18.64
CA GLN A 42 16.77 19.90 19.27
C GLN A 42 18.20 20.42 19.24
N THR A 43 18.91 20.27 20.36
CA THR A 43 20.33 20.63 20.45
C THR A 43 21.15 19.38 20.74
N ALA A 44 22.14 19.10 19.88
CA ALA A 44 23.03 17.96 20.02
C ALA A 44 24.41 18.33 19.50
N ASP A 45 25.45 17.96 20.26
CA ASP A 45 26.86 18.15 19.88
C ASP A 45 27.23 19.60 19.48
N GLY A 46 26.53 20.58 20.06
CA GLY A 46 26.72 22.02 19.76
C GLY A 46 25.93 22.51 18.55
N PHE A 47 25.17 21.60 17.85
CA PHE A 47 24.24 21.98 16.80
C PHE A 47 22.87 22.23 17.38
N THR A 48 22.09 23.07 16.67
CA THR A 48 20.66 23.26 16.93
C THR A 48 19.89 22.94 15.65
N PHE A 49 18.97 22.00 15.75
CA PHE A 49 18.15 21.52 14.64
C PHE A 49 16.66 21.83 14.88
N ALA A 50 15.92 21.98 13.82
CA ALA A 50 14.46 22.10 13.84
C ALA A 50 13.87 21.28 12.70
N SER A 51 12.63 20.79 12.87
CA SER A 51 11.88 20.26 11.74
C SER A 51 11.58 21.36 10.73
N GLY A 52 11.58 21.00 9.48
CA GLY A 52 11.25 21.91 8.39
C GLY A 52 9.75 22.24 8.33
N THR A 53 9.42 23.31 7.62
CA THR A 53 8.10 23.95 7.62
C THR A 53 6.95 23.08 7.10
N PRO A 54 7.10 22.19 6.10
CA PRO A 54 5.94 21.47 5.57
C PRO A 54 5.38 20.42 6.52
N PHE A 55 6.16 19.98 7.48
CA PHE A 55 5.67 19.04 8.50
C PHE A 55 4.89 19.73 9.64
N ALA A 56 4.56 21.02 9.47
CA ALA A 56 3.85 21.82 10.46
C ALA A 56 2.31 21.62 10.49
N SER A 57 1.74 20.96 9.51
CA SER A 57 0.29 20.70 9.36
C SER A 57 0.09 19.36 8.67
N PRO A 58 -1.12 18.77 8.70
CA PRO A 58 -1.40 17.63 7.85
C PRO A 58 -1.05 17.94 6.40
N GLU A 59 -0.07 17.24 5.84
CA GLU A 59 0.32 17.41 4.44
C GLU A 59 -0.51 16.48 3.57
N VAL A 60 -1.24 17.01 2.63
CA VAL A 60 -1.99 16.28 1.62
C VAL A 60 -1.21 16.38 0.32
N LEU A 61 -0.53 15.29 -0.04
CA LEU A 61 0.20 15.21 -1.30
C LEU A 61 -0.77 15.17 -2.48
N SER A 62 -0.38 15.81 -3.58
CA SER A 62 -1.16 15.87 -4.82
C SER A 62 -0.33 15.41 -6.02
N GLU A 63 -0.98 15.03 -7.10
CA GLU A 63 -0.30 14.72 -8.37
C GLU A 63 0.55 15.89 -8.86
N ALA A 64 0.12 17.14 -8.61
CA ALA A 64 0.89 18.32 -8.93
C ALA A 64 2.19 18.42 -8.12
N ASP A 65 2.18 18.02 -6.85
CA ASP A 65 3.39 17.96 -6.01
C ASP A 65 4.38 16.94 -6.54
N LEU A 66 3.88 15.78 -6.98
CA LEU A 66 4.72 14.70 -7.53
C LEU A 66 5.33 15.09 -8.88
N THR A 67 4.53 15.67 -9.77
CA THR A 67 4.98 16.06 -11.13
C THR A 67 5.86 17.30 -11.15
N SER A 68 5.76 18.19 -10.16
CA SER A 68 6.60 19.39 -10.03
C SER A 68 7.93 19.15 -9.32
N ASP A 69 8.22 17.90 -8.94
CA ASP A 69 9.39 17.58 -8.09
C ASP A 69 9.45 18.44 -6.82
N LYS A 70 8.29 18.73 -6.21
CA LYS A 70 8.20 19.50 -4.96
C LYS A 70 9.15 18.93 -3.91
N VAL A 71 9.88 19.80 -3.26
CA VAL A 71 10.86 19.46 -2.22
C VAL A 71 10.41 19.98 -0.88
N PHE A 72 10.53 19.15 0.14
CA PHE A 72 10.27 19.49 1.53
C PHE A 72 11.58 19.64 2.30
N GLU A 73 11.72 20.71 3.06
CA GLU A 73 12.78 20.85 4.06
C GLU A 73 12.41 20.00 5.28
N ALA A 74 13.06 18.87 5.44
CA ALA A 74 12.77 17.94 6.51
C ALA A 74 13.42 18.35 7.84
N ILE A 75 14.72 18.65 7.82
CA ILE A 75 15.50 19.14 8.97
C ILE A 75 16.28 20.37 8.57
N VAL A 76 16.20 21.40 9.38
CA VAL A 76 16.94 22.65 9.22
C VAL A 76 17.91 22.84 10.37
N THR A 77 19.19 23.02 10.07
CA THR A 77 20.20 23.37 11.06
C THR A 77 20.13 24.86 11.35
N LYS A 78 19.73 25.24 12.55
CA LYS A 78 19.56 26.63 13.01
C LYS A 78 20.85 27.24 13.56
N ALA A 79 21.69 26.43 14.17
CA ALA A 79 23.00 26.84 14.66
C ALA A 79 24.00 25.71 14.54
N THR A 80 25.25 26.03 14.26
CA THR A 80 26.37 25.11 14.18
C THR A 80 27.48 25.55 15.13
N PRO A 81 28.24 24.61 15.69
CA PRO A 81 29.55 24.96 16.29
C PRO A 81 30.51 25.49 15.20
N THR A 82 31.65 25.96 15.58
CA THR A 82 32.71 26.31 14.62
C THR A 82 33.18 25.05 13.91
N LEU A 83 32.89 24.97 12.62
CA LEU A 83 33.32 23.84 11.78
C LEU A 83 34.64 24.13 11.09
N ALA A 84 35.38 23.08 10.70
CA ALA A 84 36.51 23.21 9.82
C ALA A 84 36.10 23.84 8.46
N GLU A 85 37.05 24.52 7.82
CA GLU A 85 36.81 25.11 6.52
C GLU A 85 36.45 24.03 5.49
N GLY A 86 35.33 24.22 4.81
CA GLY A 86 34.80 23.24 3.83
C GLY A 86 33.93 22.13 4.40
N ALA A 87 33.84 21.97 5.73
CA ALA A 87 32.99 20.97 6.34
C ALA A 87 31.49 21.34 6.21
N ILE A 88 30.69 20.36 5.82
CA ILE A 88 29.23 20.49 5.65
C ILE A 88 28.51 19.46 6.50
N VAL A 89 27.33 19.82 6.97
CA VAL A 89 26.41 18.88 7.65
C VAL A 89 25.57 18.16 6.59
N LYS A 90 25.60 16.84 6.62
CA LYS A 90 24.76 15.98 5.79
C LYS A 90 23.86 15.12 6.67
N PHE A 91 22.79 14.61 6.07
CA PHE A 91 21.78 13.84 6.79
C PHE A 91 21.45 12.54 6.06
N ILE A 92 21.11 11.52 6.85
CA ILE A 92 20.42 10.30 6.43
C ILE A 92 19.08 10.33 7.14
N LEU A 93 17.99 10.31 6.39
CA LEU A 93 16.64 10.36 6.92
C LEU A 93 15.92 9.03 6.73
N GLU A 94 15.16 8.65 7.73
CA GLU A 94 14.29 7.48 7.71
C GLU A 94 12.91 7.89 8.24
N VAL A 95 11.86 7.28 7.68
CA VAL A 95 10.49 7.41 8.18
C VAL A 95 9.95 6.06 8.60
N SER A 96 9.03 6.07 9.57
CA SER A 96 8.42 4.88 10.14
C SER A 96 6.94 5.12 10.43
N ASP A 97 6.18 4.04 10.51
CA ASP A 97 4.80 4.01 10.97
C ASP A 97 4.69 4.03 12.52
N THR A 98 5.80 3.80 13.22
CA THR A 98 5.86 3.79 14.67
C THR A 98 7.07 4.57 15.19
N LYS A 99 6.96 5.06 16.41
CA LYS A 99 8.06 5.78 17.10
C LYS A 99 9.27 4.90 17.43
N GLU A 100 9.07 3.59 17.46
CA GLU A 100 10.11 2.58 17.72
C GLU A 100 10.97 2.29 16.51
N PHE A 101 10.57 2.72 15.31
CA PHE A 101 11.27 2.48 14.03
C PHE A 101 11.52 0.99 13.75
N THR A 102 10.56 0.14 14.12
CA THR A 102 10.63 -1.31 13.85
C THR A 102 10.46 -1.64 12.37
N LYS A 103 9.69 -0.81 11.65
CA LYS A 103 9.55 -0.82 10.20
C LYS A 103 9.86 0.60 9.71
N ASN A 104 10.90 0.76 8.92
CA ASN A 104 11.33 2.05 8.43
C ASN A 104 11.66 2.02 6.93
N VAL A 105 11.63 3.19 6.34
CA VAL A 105 12.02 3.44 4.94
C VAL A 105 13.00 4.59 4.93
N GLU A 106 14.18 4.38 4.34
CA GLU A 106 15.15 5.45 4.10
C GLU A 106 14.62 6.40 3.02
N LEU A 107 14.72 7.71 3.28
CA LEU A 107 14.35 8.75 2.33
C LEU A 107 15.60 9.25 1.61
N PRO A 108 15.66 9.18 0.28
CA PRO A 108 16.68 9.86 -0.50
C PRO A 108 16.75 11.34 -0.09
N THR A 109 17.87 11.75 0.48
CA THR A 109 18.01 13.05 1.12
C THR A 109 19.04 13.91 0.40
N VAL A 110 18.64 15.11 0.00
CA VAL A 110 19.54 16.14 -0.48
C VAL A 110 19.91 17.04 0.68
N SER A 111 21.21 17.14 0.96
CA SER A 111 21.74 18.03 2.01
C SER A 111 22.44 19.22 1.35
N ASP A 112 21.86 20.41 1.47
CA ASP A 112 22.43 21.67 0.97
C ASP A 112 22.31 22.75 2.06
N LYS A 113 23.38 23.54 2.24
CA LYS A 113 23.42 24.66 3.20
C LYS A 113 22.91 24.29 4.60
N ASN A 114 23.25 23.06 5.05
CA ASN A 114 22.84 22.54 6.35
C ASN A 114 21.33 22.28 6.47
N ILE A 115 20.65 22.08 5.36
CA ILE A 115 19.24 21.67 5.27
C ILE A 115 19.18 20.28 4.68
N ALA A 116 18.40 19.42 5.31
CA ALA A 116 18.02 18.11 4.77
C ALA A 116 16.69 18.25 4.05
N SER A 117 16.68 17.95 2.76
CA SER A 117 15.49 18.06 1.92
C SER A 117 15.13 16.71 1.30
N VAL A 118 13.84 16.44 1.17
CA VAL A 118 13.27 15.24 0.55
C VAL A 118 12.27 15.62 -0.53
N LYS A 119 12.18 14.82 -1.58
CA LYS A 119 11.19 15.02 -2.63
C LYS A 119 9.82 14.52 -2.21
N ALA A 120 8.76 15.16 -2.71
CA ALA A 120 7.38 14.72 -2.52
C ALA A 120 7.16 13.30 -3.04
N THR A 121 7.79 12.93 -4.17
CA THR A 121 7.75 11.58 -4.74
C THR A 121 8.32 10.54 -3.78
N ASP A 122 9.49 10.80 -3.18
CA ASP A 122 10.13 9.85 -2.26
C ASP A 122 9.33 9.70 -0.97
N LEU A 123 8.80 10.81 -0.44
CA LEU A 123 7.92 10.77 0.73
C LEU A 123 6.63 9.99 0.43
N ASN A 124 6.02 10.20 -0.73
CA ASN A 124 4.82 9.50 -1.16
C ASN A 124 5.04 7.98 -1.23
N GLU A 125 6.13 7.55 -1.87
CA GLU A 125 6.45 6.13 -1.99
C GLU A 125 6.83 5.51 -0.64
N ALA A 126 7.50 6.24 0.24
CA ALA A 126 7.78 5.78 1.60
C ALA A 126 6.49 5.56 2.41
N VAL A 127 5.54 6.50 2.36
CA VAL A 127 4.24 6.35 3.03
C VAL A 127 3.46 5.17 2.46
N LYS A 128 3.44 4.98 1.13
CA LYS A 128 2.80 3.81 0.49
C LYS A 128 3.47 2.50 0.90
N THR A 129 4.77 2.47 1.04
CA THR A 129 5.52 1.29 1.50
C THR A 129 5.17 0.93 2.94
N LEU A 130 4.97 1.92 3.79
CA LEU A 130 4.62 1.71 5.20
C LEU A 130 3.16 1.27 5.39
N TYR A 131 2.23 1.89 4.66
CA TYR A 131 0.78 1.82 4.93
C TYR A 131 -0.08 1.29 3.79
N GLY A 132 0.49 1.05 2.61
CA GLY A 132 -0.25 0.74 1.40
C GLY A 132 -0.72 1.99 0.65
N LYS A 133 -1.39 1.79 -0.49
CA LYS A 133 -1.67 2.82 -1.49
C LYS A 133 -2.92 3.67 -1.20
N ALA A 134 -3.71 3.34 -0.18
CA ALA A 134 -4.93 4.08 0.13
C ALA A 134 -4.63 5.53 0.57
N PRO A 135 -5.33 6.55 0.03
CA PRO A 135 -5.08 7.96 0.32
C PRO A 135 -5.69 8.40 1.66
N TYR A 136 -5.39 7.66 2.70
CA TYR A 136 -5.80 8.00 4.06
C TYR A 136 -4.73 8.83 4.76
N VAL A 137 -5.15 9.67 5.69
CA VAL A 137 -4.23 10.38 6.59
C VAL A 137 -3.45 9.36 7.41
N ARG A 138 -2.11 9.46 7.38
CA ARG A 138 -1.21 8.56 8.10
C ARG A 138 -0.34 9.35 9.06
N ASP A 139 -0.11 8.80 10.24
CA ASP A 139 0.89 9.31 11.17
C ASP A 139 2.24 8.71 10.79
N ILE A 140 3.23 9.54 10.51
CA ILE A 140 4.60 9.11 10.25
C ILE A 140 5.55 9.73 11.27
N TYR A 141 6.56 8.97 11.62
CA TYR A 141 7.67 9.40 12.46
C TYR A 141 8.92 9.51 11.60
N MET A 142 9.73 10.51 11.84
CA MET A 142 10.98 10.72 11.12
C MET A 142 12.15 10.68 12.09
N GLN A 143 13.21 9.99 11.70
CA GLN A 143 14.49 10.12 12.37
C GLN A 143 15.57 10.57 11.39
N GLY A 144 16.48 11.40 11.87
CA GLY A 144 17.62 11.89 11.12
C GLY A 144 18.91 11.56 11.85
N ARG A 145 19.85 10.96 11.13
CA ARG A 145 21.25 10.89 11.55
C ARG A 145 22.00 11.91 10.75
N TYR A 146 22.88 12.66 11.42
CA TYR A 146 23.70 13.64 10.73
C TYR A 146 25.17 13.27 10.80
N TYR A 147 25.93 13.75 9.84
CA TYR A 147 27.36 13.57 9.79
C TYR A 147 28.03 14.80 9.20
N LEU A 148 29.26 15.00 9.62
CA LEU A 148 30.11 16.02 9.04
C LEU A 148 30.88 15.40 7.87
N ALA A 149 30.89 16.07 6.74
CA ALA A 149 31.70 15.71 5.60
C ALA A 149 32.65 16.84 5.27
N ASP A 150 33.97 16.51 5.19
CA ASP A 150 35.04 17.38 4.80
C ASP A 150 35.84 16.67 3.69
N GLY A 151 35.60 17.07 2.46
CA GLY A 151 36.17 16.38 1.29
C GLY A 151 35.88 14.89 1.29
N SER A 152 36.88 14.06 1.54
CA SER A 152 36.76 12.59 1.57
C SER A 152 36.52 12.02 2.97
N THR A 153 36.57 12.84 4.00
CA THR A 153 36.42 12.41 5.39
C THR A 153 34.99 12.61 5.85
N MET A 154 34.44 11.62 6.56
CA MET A 154 33.11 11.68 7.15
C MET A 154 33.15 11.25 8.61
N ALA A 155 32.45 12.00 9.47
CA ALA A 155 32.27 11.68 10.88
C ALA A 155 30.78 11.65 11.21
N LEU A 156 30.26 10.45 11.48
CA LEU A 156 28.85 10.27 11.90
C LEU A 156 28.71 10.76 13.35
N ALA A 157 27.71 11.60 13.59
CA ALA A 157 27.36 11.99 14.94
C ALA A 157 26.62 10.85 15.67
N PRO A 158 26.84 10.67 16.97
CA PRO A 158 26.18 9.61 17.73
C PRO A 158 24.69 9.86 17.96
N THR A 159 24.27 11.12 17.93
CA THR A 159 22.89 11.53 18.25
C THR A 159 21.97 11.30 17.07
N VAL A 160 20.80 10.71 17.35
CA VAL A 160 19.70 10.54 16.40
C VAL A 160 18.62 11.58 16.70
N LEU A 161 18.30 12.38 15.71
CA LEU A 161 17.21 13.35 15.78
C LEU A 161 15.90 12.64 15.49
N LYS A 162 14.86 12.85 16.30
CA LYS A 162 13.55 12.23 16.12
C LYS A 162 12.45 13.27 16.13
N TYR A 163 11.54 13.16 15.17
CA TYR A 163 10.43 14.07 14.96
C TYR A 163 9.15 13.32 14.67
N GLY A 164 8.03 13.93 14.93
CA GLY A 164 6.71 13.38 14.65
C GLY A 164 5.87 13.12 15.90
N PRO A 165 4.63 12.60 15.74
CA PRO A 165 4.08 12.20 14.44
C PRO A 165 3.77 13.39 13.52
N PHE A 166 4.00 13.19 12.23
CA PHE A 166 3.51 14.07 11.17
C PHE A 166 2.31 13.40 10.49
N LYS A 167 1.33 14.19 10.08
CA LYS A 167 0.19 13.67 9.33
C LYS A 167 0.42 13.86 7.83
N VAL A 168 0.46 12.76 7.10
CA VAL A 168 0.64 12.77 5.65
C VAL A 168 -0.45 11.95 4.99
N THR A 169 -1.05 12.50 3.94
CA THR A 169 -1.95 11.78 3.05
C THR A 169 -1.23 11.51 1.74
N PRO A 170 -0.93 10.24 1.38
CA PRO A 170 -0.28 9.93 0.11
C PRO A 170 -1.23 10.12 -1.06
N VAL A 171 -0.66 10.31 -2.25
CA VAL A 171 -1.42 10.22 -3.51
C VAL A 171 -1.68 8.75 -3.79
N GLY A 172 -2.94 8.35 -3.75
CA GLY A 172 -3.39 7.00 -4.05
C GLY A 172 -4.00 6.89 -5.44
N PRO A 173 -4.29 5.67 -5.92
CA PRO A 173 -5.05 5.47 -7.14
C PRO A 173 -6.45 6.06 -6.97
N VAL A 174 -7.01 6.60 -8.04
CA VAL A 174 -8.41 7.05 -8.04
C VAL A 174 -9.31 5.84 -8.20
N ILE A 175 -10.08 5.51 -7.16
CA ILE A 175 -11.03 4.39 -7.20
C ILE A 175 -12.45 4.94 -7.05
N GLU A 176 -13.29 4.65 -8.02
CA GLU A 176 -14.71 4.99 -7.98
C GLU A 176 -15.53 3.90 -7.28
N ASN A 177 -16.71 4.28 -6.82
CA ASN A 177 -17.62 3.33 -6.15
C ASN A 177 -18.32 2.38 -7.14
N GLU A 178 -18.31 2.70 -8.42
CA GLU A 178 -19.03 1.94 -9.44
C GLU A 178 -18.23 1.84 -10.73
N TYR A 179 -18.20 0.63 -11.27
CA TYR A 179 -17.63 0.31 -12.57
C TYR A 179 -18.64 -0.52 -13.38
N TYR A 180 -18.58 -0.36 -14.69
CA TYR A 180 -19.46 -1.03 -15.63
C TYR A 180 -18.63 -1.72 -16.70
N ILE A 181 -19.09 -2.90 -17.14
CA ILE A 181 -18.56 -3.51 -18.36
C ILE A 181 -19.29 -2.93 -19.54
N LEU A 182 -18.59 -2.69 -20.64
CA LEU A 182 -19.16 -2.43 -21.96
C LEU A 182 -18.47 -3.30 -22.99
N GLY A 183 -19.18 -3.69 -24.04
CA GLY A 183 -18.63 -4.61 -25.02
C GLY A 183 -19.68 -5.46 -25.70
N ASP A 184 -19.24 -6.42 -26.51
CA ASP A 184 -20.10 -7.27 -27.34
C ASP A 184 -21.13 -8.07 -26.52
N MET A 185 -20.85 -8.36 -25.25
CA MET A 185 -21.75 -9.11 -24.38
C MET A 185 -22.96 -8.30 -23.86
N ILE A 186 -22.81 -6.98 -23.77
CA ILE A 186 -23.80 -6.07 -23.15
C ILE A 186 -24.22 -4.95 -24.13
N GLY A 187 -23.29 -4.53 -24.98
CA GLY A 187 -23.40 -3.38 -25.87
C GLY A 187 -22.32 -2.33 -25.59
N TRP A 188 -22.02 -1.52 -26.62
CA TRP A 188 -21.03 -0.45 -26.59
C TRP A 188 -21.64 0.94 -26.33
N ASN A 189 -22.73 0.98 -25.52
CA ASN A 189 -23.52 2.18 -25.31
C ASN A 189 -23.06 2.96 -24.06
N LEU A 190 -21.88 3.57 -24.14
CA LEU A 190 -21.40 4.45 -23.06
C LEU A 190 -22.38 5.61 -22.87
N GLY A 191 -22.69 5.95 -21.62
CA GLY A 191 -23.69 6.96 -21.24
C GLY A 191 -25.08 6.37 -20.93
N SER A 192 -25.29 5.06 -21.18
CA SER A 192 -26.54 4.35 -20.87
C SER A 192 -26.31 2.98 -20.23
N LEU A 193 -25.13 2.74 -19.66
CA LEU A 193 -24.83 1.52 -18.91
C LEU A 193 -25.62 1.52 -17.59
N ASP A 194 -26.17 0.37 -17.25
CA ASP A 194 -27.11 0.18 -16.15
C ASP A 194 -26.69 -0.93 -15.17
N ALA A 195 -27.61 -1.36 -14.32
CA ALA A 195 -27.38 -2.39 -13.33
C ALA A 195 -26.97 -3.75 -13.93
N ASN A 196 -27.31 -4.06 -15.20
CA ASN A 196 -26.94 -5.32 -15.84
C ASN A 196 -25.48 -5.36 -16.27
N SER A 197 -24.89 -4.18 -16.50
CA SER A 197 -23.48 -4.00 -16.87
C SER A 197 -22.59 -3.65 -15.67
N LYS A 198 -23.19 -3.46 -14.47
CA LYS A 198 -22.49 -3.00 -13.28
C LYS A 198 -21.72 -4.13 -12.61
N PHE A 199 -20.45 -3.88 -12.33
CA PHE A 199 -19.66 -4.75 -11.46
C PHE A 199 -20.20 -4.71 -10.02
N LYS A 200 -20.25 -5.88 -9.38
CA LYS A 200 -20.59 -6.01 -7.96
C LYS A 200 -19.38 -5.69 -7.09
N HIS A 201 -19.60 -4.95 -6.05
CA HIS A 201 -18.63 -4.63 -5.01
C HIS A 201 -19.14 -5.08 -3.65
N VAL A 202 -18.26 -5.59 -2.79
CA VAL A 202 -18.59 -6.00 -1.43
C VAL A 202 -17.88 -5.06 -0.46
N GLY A 203 -18.64 -4.41 0.40
CA GLY A 203 -18.14 -3.42 1.37
C GLY A 203 -18.60 -2.01 1.02
N THR A 204 -18.25 -1.08 1.88
CA THR A 204 -18.61 0.34 1.74
C THR A 204 -17.44 1.23 1.35
N ASP A 205 -16.22 0.77 1.62
CA ASP A 205 -14.99 1.49 1.31
C ASP A 205 -14.21 0.76 0.21
N VAL A 206 -14.03 1.43 -0.91
CA VAL A 206 -13.34 0.89 -2.09
C VAL A 206 -11.82 0.79 -1.90
N TYR A 207 -11.27 1.48 -0.93
CA TYR A 207 -9.85 1.37 -0.58
C TYR A 207 -9.57 0.24 0.42
N GLU A 208 -10.56 -0.16 1.23
CA GLU A 208 -10.47 -1.37 2.05
C GLU A 208 -10.66 -2.64 1.22
N ASN A 209 -11.58 -2.58 0.25
CA ASN A 209 -11.80 -3.67 -0.70
C ASN A 209 -11.87 -3.14 -2.14
N PRO A 210 -10.76 -3.06 -2.86
CA PRO A 210 -10.71 -2.52 -4.22
C PRO A 210 -11.16 -3.51 -5.31
N ILE A 211 -11.80 -4.62 -4.92
CA ILE A 211 -12.16 -5.72 -5.82
C ILE A 211 -13.62 -5.59 -6.28
N PHE A 212 -13.79 -5.58 -7.59
CA PHE A 212 -15.11 -5.57 -8.22
C PHE A 212 -15.23 -6.79 -9.13
N THR A 213 -16.42 -7.39 -9.19
CA THR A 213 -16.65 -8.63 -9.97
C THR A 213 -17.93 -8.55 -10.79
N ILE A 214 -17.91 -9.16 -11.96
CA ILE A 214 -19.11 -9.36 -12.79
C ILE A 214 -19.08 -10.73 -13.43
N LEU A 215 -20.27 -11.33 -13.60
CA LEU A 215 -20.47 -12.50 -14.45
C LEU A 215 -21.11 -12.06 -15.76
N VAL A 216 -20.51 -12.47 -16.86
CA VAL A 216 -21.00 -12.20 -18.22
C VAL A 216 -21.21 -13.49 -18.99
N ASN A 217 -22.16 -13.47 -19.92
CA ASN A 217 -22.39 -14.60 -20.83
C ASN A 217 -21.91 -14.22 -22.23
N VAL A 218 -20.80 -14.81 -22.66
CA VAL A 218 -20.27 -14.70 -24.01
C VAL A 218 -21.09 -15.63 -24.92
N GLN A 219 -22.08 -15.09 -25.59
CA GLN A 219 -22.94 -15.88 -26.51
C GLN A 219 -22.23 -16.17 -27.82
N THR A 220 -21.48 -15.21 -28.32
CA THR A 220 -20.71 -15.32 -29.56
C THR A 220 -19.27 -14.91 -29.26
N ALA A 221 -18.31 -15.75 -29.59
CA ALA A 221 -16.90 -15.47 -29.50
C ALA A 221 -16.29 -15.20 -30.90
N PRO A 222 -15.27 -14.34 -31.01
CA PRO A 222 -14.68 -13.55 -29.95
C PRO A 222 -15.58 -12.41 -29.47
N ALA A 223 -15.51 -12.07 -28.19
CA ALA A 223 -16.25 -10.96 -27.60
C ALA A 223 -15.28 -9.92 -27.01
N TYR A 224 -15.35 -8.71 -27.51
CA TYR A 224 -14.52 -7.59 -27.07
C TYR A 224 -15.18 -6.84 -25.91
N TRP A 225 -14.38 -6.33 -24.99
CA TRP A 225 -14.90 -5.62 -23.82
C TRP A 225 -13.92 -4.61 -23.25
N LYS A 226 -14.46 -3.64 -22.54
CA LYS A 226 -13.75 -2.60 -21.77
C LYS A 226 -14.48 -2.34 -20.45
N ILE A 227 -13.93 -1.46 -19.63
CA ILE A 227 -14.47 -1.08 -18.32
C ILE A 227 -14.71 0.42 -18.31
N ALA A 228 -15.92 0.84 -17.95
CA ALA A 228 -16.25 2.24 -17.75
C ALA A 228 -16.37 2.53 -16.25
N PRO A 229 -15.55 3.44 -15.67
CA PRO A 229 -15.86 4.08 -14.41
C PRO A 229 -17.22 4.80 -14.47
N LYS A 230 -17.87 4.97 -13.33
CA LYS A 230 -19.17 5.68 -13.28
C LYS A 230 -19.10 7.06 -13.91
N SER A 231 -18.07 7.84 -13.60
CA SER A 231 -17.88 9.17 -14.16
C SER A 231 -17.76 9.17 -15.67
N ALA A 232 -17.11 8.14 -16.25
CA ALA A 232 -17.02 7.96 -17.69
C ALA A 232 -18.41 7.67 -18.31
N ASN A 233 -19.22 6.82 -17.66
CA ASN A 233 -20.58 6.52 -18.10
C ASN A 233 -21.48 7.76 -18.01
N ASP A 234 -21.47 8.47 -16.88
CA ASP A 234 -22.29 9.67 -16.64
C ASP A 234 -22.00 10.79 -17.65
N ALA A 235 -20.74 10.94 -18.04
CA ALA A 235 -20.29 11.98 -18.97
C ALA A 235 -20.19 11.51 -20.44
N SER A 236 -20.45 10.22 -20.72
CA SER A 236 -20.19 9.60 -22.03
C SER A 236 -18.74 9.82 -22.50
N ASN A 237 -17.79 9.79 -21.55
CA ASN A 237 -16.39 10.14 -21.78
C ASN A 237 -15.55 8.89 -22.12
N TRP A 238 -15.31 8.64 -23.40
CA TRP A 238 -14.48 7.54 -23.86
C TRP A 238 -13.01 7.63 -23.45
N ASP A 239 -12.51 8.82 -23.17
CA ASP A 239 -11.13 9.04 -22.75
C ASP A 239 -10.83 8.49 -21.34
N ALA A 240 -11.87 8.31 -20.53
CA ALA A 240 -11.78 7.73 -19.20
C ALA A 240 -12.09 6.22 -19.16
N VAL A 241 -12.50 5.61 -20.28
CA VAL A 241 -12.76 4.18 -20.37
C VAL A 241 -11.46 3.39 -20.29
N LEU A 242 -11.46 2.39 -19.40
CA LEU A 242 -10.30 1.54 -19.14
C LEU A 242 -10.25 0.35 -20.08
N GLY A 243 -9.08 0.09 -20.60
CA GLY A 243 -8.74 -1.08 -21.39
C GLY A 243 -7.38 -1.63 -21.01
N ASN A 244 -6.92 -2.69 -21.67
CA ASN A 244 -5.61 -3.25 -21.39
C ASN A 244 -4.47 -2.35 -21.92
N THR A 245 -3.30 -2.50 -21.31
CA THR A 245 -2.10 -1.70 -21.65
C THR A 245 -1.27 -2.29 -22.79
N THR A 246 -1.61 -3.49 -23.27
CA THR A 246 -0.78 -4.24 -24.23
C THR A 246 -1.16 -3.92 -25.68
N GLU A 247 -2.37 -4.29 -26.11
CA GLU A 247 -2.82 -4.13 -27.50
C GLU A 247 -4.35 -4.18 -27.59
N ASP A 248 -4.92 -3.69 -28.68
CA ASP A 248 -6.35 -3.86 -28.93
C ASP A 248 -6.68 -5.31 -29.31
N GLY A 249 -7.70 -5.88 -28.67
CA GLY A 249 -8.06 -7.29 -28.84
C GLY A 249 -7.17 -8.27 -28.08
N TYR A 250 -6.54 -7.83 -26.99
CA TYR A 250 -5.72 -8.69 -26.14
C TYR A 250 -6.51 -9.83 -25.51
N THR A 251 -6.01 -11.06 -25.66
CA THR A 251 -6.66 -12.32 -25.24
C THR A 251 -6.21 -12.83 -23.89
N GLY A 252 -5.26 -12.14 -23.22
CA GLY A 252 -4.79 -12.55 -21.92
C GLY A 252 -5.89 -12.52 -20.88
N LEU A 253 -5.98 -13.60 -20.10
CA LEU A 253 -6.96 -13.73 -19.01
C LEU A 253 -6.60 -12.90 -17.78
N THR A 254 -5.45 -12.27 -17.78
CA THR A 254 -4.99 -11.30 -16.78
C THR A 254 -4.25 -10.17 -17.46
N GLY A 255 -4.26 -8.99 -16.87
CA GLY A 255 -3.51 -7.86 -17.41
C GLY A 255 -3.69 -6.59 -16.60
N GLU A 256 -2.99 -5.54 -17.05
CA GLU A 256 -3.08 -4.20 -16.48
C GLU A 256 -4.11 -3.36 -17.23
N LEU A 257 -4.69 -2.40 -16.53
CA LEU A 257 -5.70 -1.48 -17.03
C LEU A 257 -5.18 -0.05 -17.10
N ALA A 258 -5.50 0.64 -18.18
CA ALA A 258 -5.26 2.07 -18.33
C ALA A 258 -6.41 2.77 -19.04
N ALA A 259 -6.59 4.06 -18.79
CA ALA A 259 -7.46 4.91 -19.57
C ALA A 259 -7.00 4.93 -21.04
N LYS A 260 -7.95 4.92 -21.98
CA LYS A 260 -7.70 4.80 -23.43
C LYS A 260 -7.00 3.50 -23.87
N GLY A 261 -6.85 2.52 -22.95
CA GLY A 261 -6.25 1.22 -23.27
C GLY A 261 -7.05 0.45 -24.34
N GLY A 262 -6.43 -0.56 -24.96
CA GLY A 262 -7.04 -1.44 -25.94
C GLY A 262 -8.19 -2.28 -25.36
N ALA A 263 -9.10 -2.77 -26.18
CA ALA A 263 -10.13 -3.70 -25.70
C ALA A 263 -9.49 -5.03 -25.30
N MET A 264 -10.01 -5.65 -24.23
CA MET A 264 -9.78 -7.06 -23.92
C MET A 264 -10.70 -7.93 -24.78
N LYS A 265 -10.37 -9.20 -24.94
CA LYS A 265 -11.13 -10.14 -25.75
C LYS A 265 -11.26 -11.50 -25.08
N ILE A 266 -12.45 -12.08 -25.13
CA ILE A 266 -12.72 -13.47 -24.72
C ILE A 266 -12.99 -14.28 -25.99
N ASP A 267 -12.16 -15.28 -26.26
CA ASP A 267 -12.19 -16.10 -27.46
C ASP A 267 -13.07 -17.37 -27.36
N GLN A 268 -13.71 -17.58 -26.21
CA GLN A 268 -14.54 -18.77 -25.96
C GLN A 268 -15.95 -18.38 -25.55
N PRO A 269 -16.98 -19.04 -26.11
CA PRO A 269 -18.35 -18.83 -25.67
C PRO A 269 -18.59 -19.45 -24.28
N GLY A 270 -19.57 -18.93 -23.57
CA GLY A 270 -19.96 -19.39 -22.25
C GLY A 270 -19.88 -18.31 -21.19
N TRP A 271 -20.08 -18.70 -19.96
CA TRP A 271 -19.98 -17.78 -18.84
C TRP A 271 -18.52 -17.49 -18.46
N ALA A 272 -18.26 -16.25 -18.17
CA ALA A 272 -16.96 -15.80 -17.64
C ALA A 272 -17.19 -14.89 -16.43
N LYS A 273 -16.35 -15.04 -15.42
CA LYS A 273 -16.26 -14.12 -14.28
C LYS A 273 -15.09 -13.18 -14.51
N ILE A 274 -15.39 -11.92 -14.53
CA ILE A 274 -14.38 -10.88 -14.63
C ILE A 274 -14.22 -10.24 -13.26
N THR A 275 -12.97 -10.17 -12.79
CA THR A 275 -12.59 -9.51 -11.54
C THR A 275 -11.65 -8.39 -11.87
N ILE A 276 -11.88 -7.20 -11.32
CA ILE A 276 -10.95 -6.06 -11.41
C ILE A 276 -10.47 -5.67 -10.02
N ASN A 277 -9.19 -5.36 -9.92
CA ASN A 277 -8.56 -4.80 -8.72
C ASN A 277 -8.15 -3.36 -9.03
N MET A 278 -8.91 -2.41 -8.50
CA MET A 278 -8.70 -1.00 -8.80
C MET A 278 -7.59 -0.35 -7.97
N MET A 279 -7.10 -1.02 -6.92
CA MET A 279 -5.89 -0.58 -6.23
C MET A 279 -4.64 -0.78 -7.11
N GLU A 280 -4.63 -1.84 -7.91
CA GLU A 280 -3.51 -2.20 -8.78
C GLU A 280 -3.79 -1.91 -10.26
N TYR A 281 -5.02 -1.50 -10.61
CA TYR A 281 -5.47 -1.34 -11.99
C TYR A 281 -5.21 -2.60 -12.82
N THR A 282 -5.68 -3.73 -12.32
CA THR A 282 -5.54 -5.04 -12.98
C THR A 282 -6.87 -5.74 -13.16
N TYR A 283 -6.91 -6.72 -14.07
CA TYR A 283 -8.06 -7.59 -14.25
C TYR A 283 -7.67 -9.06 -14.32
N THR A 284 -8.65 -9.91 -14.03
CA THR A 284 -8.57 -11.36 -14.20
C THR A 284 -9.89 -11.86 -14.79
N VAL A 285 -9.82 -12.77 -15.76
CA VAL A 285 -10.95 -13.46 -16.36
C VAL A 285 -10.87 -14.94 -16.00
N GLU A 286 -11.92 -15.45 -15.36
CA GLU A 286 -12.10 -16.86 -15.09
C GLU A 286 -13.16 -17.42 -16.07
N LEU A 287 -12.74 -18.29 -16.98
CA LEU A 287 -13.63 -18.93 -17.95
C LEU A 287 -14.37 -20.08 -17.28
N ILE A 288 -15.68 -19.95 -17.12
CA ILE A 288 -16.55 -20.93 -16.45
C ILE A 288 -17.16 -21.89 -17.47
N GLY A 289 -17.36 -21.41 -18.71
CA GLY A 289 -18.02 -22.19 -19.75
C GLY A 289 -19.53 -22.29 -19.55
N VAL A 290 -20.09 -23.51 -19.52
CA VAL A 290 -21.54 -23.70 -19.37
C VAL A 290 -21.93 -23.60 -17.89
N MET A 291 -22.65 -22.56 -17.52
CA MET A 291 -23.25 -22.41 -16.20
C MET A 291 -24.76 -22.57 -16.28
N LYS A 292 -25.30 -23.42 -15.43
CA LYS A 292 -26.75 -23.52 -15.26
C LYS A 292 -27.23 -22.49 -14.25
N LEU A 293 -28.32 -21.78 -14.57
CA LEU A 293 -28.92 -20.82 -13.63
C LEU A 293 -29.76 -21.51 -12.55
N GLN A 294 -30.03 -22.77 -12.72
CA GLN A 294 -30.73 -23.60 -11.75
C GLN A 294 -30.13 -25.01 -11.71
N LEU A 295 -30.12 -25.57 -10.53
CA LEU A 295 -29.76 -26.96 -10.28
C LEU A 295 -30.90 -27.66 -9.55
N TYR A 296 -31.01 -28.97 -9.78
CA TYR A 296 -31.99 -29.83 -9.12
C TYR A 296 -31.26 -30.58 -7.96
N VAL A 297 -31.94 -30.70 -6.84
CA VAL A 297 -31.45 -31.44 -5.66
C VAL A 297 -32.26 -32.73 -5.49
N PRO A 298 -31.93 -33.79 -6.26
CA PRO A 298 -32.58 -35.09 -6.08
C PRO A 298 -32.12 -35.73 -4.78
N GLY A 299 -33.00 -36.47 -4.14
CA GLY A 299 -32.72 -37.12 -2.88
C GLY A 299 -33.79 -38.09 -2.45
N SER A 300 -33.62 -38.74 -1.32
CA SER A 300 -34.63 -39.69 -0.77
C SER A 300 -35.95 -39.02 -0.44
N HIS A 301 -35.94 -37.73 -0.10
CA HIS A 301 -37.12 -36.91 0.20
C HIS A 301 -38.15 -36.85 -0.95
N GLN A 302 -37.78 -37.22 -2.18
CA GLN A 302 -38.66 -37.25 -3.34
C GLN A 302 -38.42 -38.49 -4.20
N GLY A 303 -37.83 -39.56 -3.65
CA GLY A 303 -37.62 -40.85 -4.32
C GLY A 303 -36.58 -40.82 -5.44
N TRP A 304 -35.57 -39.93 -5.35
CA TRP A 304 -34.50 -39.78 -6.32
C TRP A 304 -34.93 -39.45 -7.75
N SER A 305 -36.12 -38.87 -7.92
CA SER A 305 -36.65 -38.47 -9.23
C SER A 305 -36.20 -37.08 -9.63
N PRO A 306 -35.30 -36.90 -10.63
CA PRO A 306 -34.83 -35.57 -11.04
C PRO A 306 -35.99 -34.65 -11.51
N GLY A 307 -37.04 -35.20 -12.10
CA GLY A 307 -38.17 -34.42 -12.61
C GLY A 307 -39.07 -33.78 -11.55
N SER A 308 -39.00 -34.28 -10.31
CA SER A 308 -39.73 -33.73 -9.15
C SER A 308 -38.81 -33.13 -8.11
N ALA A 309 -37.51 -33.04 -8.39
CA ALA A 309 -36.52 -32.54 -7.43
C ALA A 309 -36.68 -31.04 -7.19
N PRO A 310 -36.51 -30.59 -5.94
CA PRO A 310 -36.46 -29.17 -5.62
C PRO A 310 -35.39 -28.44 -6.43
N ILE A 311 -35.65 -27.18 -6.74
CA ILE A 311 -34.75 -26.36 -7.55
C ILE A 311 -34.07 -25.35 -6.66
N VAL A 312 -32.75 -25.25 -6.80
CA VAL A 312 -31.93 -24.16 -6.27
C VAL A 312 -31.48 -23.26 -7.42
N TYR A 313 -31.45 -21.96 -7.17
CA TYR A 313 -31.21 -20.96 -8.19
C TYR A 313 -29.94 -20.16 -7.91
N ASN A 314 -29.17 -19.88 -8.95
CA ASN A 314 -28.13 -18.87 -8.91
C ASN A 314 -28.77 -17.48 -9.12
N ARG A 315 -29.20 -16.85 -8.03
CA ARG A 315 -29.94 -15.57 -8.08
C ARG A 315 -29.05 -14.36 -8.21
N ASN A 316 -27.81 -14.47 -7.75
CA ASN A 316 -26.87 -13.35 -7.68
C ASN A 316 -25.81 -13.39 -8.77
N PHE A 317 -25.83 -14.38 -9.65
CA PHE A 317 -24.79 -14.60 -10.66
C PHE A 317 -23.38 -14.68 -10.07
N ASP A 318 -23.26 -15.36 -8.91
CA ASP A 318 -22.01 -15.49 -8.14
C ASP A 318 -21.56 -16.95 -7.99
N MET A 319 -22.12 -17.85 -8.80
CA MET A 319 -21.93 -19.31 -8.78
C MET A 319 -22.39 -20.00 -7.48
N LYS A 320 -23.15 -19.31 -6.64
CA LYS A 320 -23.84 -19.89 -5.49
C LYS A 320 -25.27 -20.18 -5.84
N TYR A 321 -25.74 -21.33 -5.39
CA TYR A 321 -27.10 -21.77 -5.65
C TYR A 321 -27.87 -21.84 -4.34
N GLU A 322 -29.00 -21.17 -4.28
CA GLU A 322 -29.84 -21.03 -3.09
C GLU A 322 -31.25 -21.54 -3.37
N GLY A 323 -31.83 -22.23 -2.41
CA GLY A 323 -33.20 -22.72 -2.46
C GLY A 323 -33.60 -23.35 -1.13
N TYR A 324 -34.88 -23.66 -1.03
CA TYR A 324 -35.40 -24.34 0.15
C TYR A 324 -35.76 -25.77 -0.25
N VAL A 325 -35.23 -26.72 0.53
CA VAL A 325 -35.53 -28.14 0.39
C VAL A 325 -36.07 -28.63 1.72
N ASN A 326 -37.22 -29.29 1.70
CA ASN A 326 -37.81 -29.88 2.91
C ASN A 326 -37.25 -31.29 3.09
N PHE A 327 -36.45 -31.48 4.11
CA PHE A 327 -35.88 -32.77 4.46
C PHE A 327 -36.50 -33.33 5.75
N SER A 328 -36.70 -34.65 5.78
CA SER A 328 -36.91 -35.40 7.03
C SER A 328 -35.57 -35.83 7.64
N ALA A 329 -35.57 -36.27 8.88
CA ALA A 329 -34.34 -36.53 9.64
C ALA A 329 -33.39 -37.59 9.02
N ASN A 330 -33.85 -38.39 8.07
CA ASN A 330 -33.08 -39.45 7.44
C ASN A 330 -32.94 -39.29 5.92
N ASP A 331 -33.28 -38.13 5.38
CA ASP A 331 -33.16 -37.90 3.94
C ASP A 331 -31.68 -37.76 3.51
N LEU A 332 -31.40 -38.31 2.34
CA LEU A 332 -30.09 -38.24 1.67
C LEU A 332 -30.23 -37.39 0.39
N PHE A 333 -29.16 -36.71 -0.01
CA PHE A 333 -29.03 -35.90 -1.23
C PHE A 333 -27.61 -35.94 -1.81
#